data_f55bfc7dc9915ad01fe4747109db379f
#
_entry.id   f55bfc7dc9915ad01fe4747109db379f
#
_cell.length_a   1.000
_cell.length_b   1.000
_cell.length_c   1.000
_cell.angle_alpha   90.00
_cell.angle_beta   90.00
_cell.angle_gamma   90.00
#
_symmetry.space_group_name_H-M   'P 1'
#
loop_
_entity.id
_entity.type
_entity.pdbx_description
1 polymer ?
#
loop_
_entity_poly.entity_id
_entity_poly.type
_entity_poly.pdbx_seq_one_letter_code
_entity_poly.pdbx_strand_id
1 'polypeptide(L)'
;MTRVWLIRVIPTAAIVLLFYFTSAIPQDPAYYLFADDRTIASIPNFWDVISNLPFVFVGVWGLYIVLQLGWADASFELRNPYLVFFVGVFLSAFGSTYFHLEPGNDTLFWDRLPMTIAFAGLFALVIGEYGSAKTANRLLPLFLVIGVGSVLYWQWTESIAAGDLRPYAIVQFLPMLAIPSILVVSKRENEIGRYIWLMIGFYIIAKLFEHFDSNVYDTIHVVSGHTIKHLTAAVGPGFLALGLGCRLPKRPVRCAP
;
A
#
# COMPACT_ATOMS: atom_id res chain seq x y z
N MET A 1 -8.29 25.82 -15.84
CA MET A 1 -8.89 24.62 -16.49
C MET A 1 -7.87 23.59 -16.96
N THR A 2 -6.67 23.96 -17.37
CA THR A 2 -5.65 23.10 -18.02
C THR A 2 -4.99 22.02 -17.15
N ARG A 3 -5.06 22.08 -15.82
CA ARG A 3 -4.38 21.10 -14.95
C ARG A 3 -5.26 19.93 -14.45
N VAL A 4 -6.59 20.13 -14.39
CA VAL A 4 -7.53 19.10 -13.91
C VAL A 4 -7.67 17.93 -14.91
N TRP A 5 -7.46 18.17 -16.20
CA TRP A 5 -7.51 17.10 -17.19
C TRP A 5 -6.36 16.09 -17.01
N LEU A 6 -5.18 16.50 -16.51
CA LEU A 6 -4.05 15.59 -16.23
C LEU A 6 -4.45 14.50 -15.24
N ILE A 7 -5.21 14.87 -14.19
CA ILE A 7 -5.70 13.92 -13.18
C ILE A 7 -6.68 12.91 -13.77
N ARG A 8 -7.36 13.24 -14.86
CA ARG A 8 -8.31 12.35 -15.53
C ARG A 8 -7.69 11.60 -16.70
N VAL A 9 -6.92 12.29 -17.54
CA VAL A 9 -6.38 11.74 -18.79
C VAL A 9 -5.26 10.74 -18.51
N ILE A 10 -4.31 11.04 -17.60
CA ILE A 10 -3.18 10.15 -17.34
C ILE A 10 -3.66 8.77 -16.83
N PRO A 11 -4.50 8.68 -15.77
CA PRO A 11 -5.00 7.40 -15.31
C PRO A 11 -5.84 6.66 -16.36
N THR A 12 -6.74 7.36 -17.04
CA THR A 12 -7.58 6.75 -18.08
C THR A 12 -6.74 6.24 -19.24
N ALA A 13 -5.76 7.03 -19.71
CA ALA A 13 -4.85 6.60 -20.76
C ALA A 13 -4.03 5.38 -20.34
N ALA A 14 -3.51 5.35 -19.10
CA ALA A 14 -2.77 4.22 -18.58
C ALA A 14 -3.61 2.92 -18.60
N ILE A 15 -4.88 2.99 -18.16
CA ILE A 15 -5.81 1.83 -18.22
C ILE A 15 -6.04 1.39 -19.68
N VAL A 16 -6.39 2.34 -20.55
CA VAL A 16 -6.67 2.04 -21.97
C VAL A 16 -5.44 1.42 -22.65
N LEU A 17 -4.26 2.01 -22.45
CA LEU A 17 -3.02 1.51 -23.01
C LEU A 17 -2.69 0.10 -22.48
N LEU A 18 -2.85 -0.15 -21.18
CA LEU A 18 -2.63 -1.47 -20.61
C LEU A 18 -3.51 -2.53 -21.33
N PHE A 19 -4.82 -2.31 -21.40
CA PHE A 19 -5.72 -3.31 -22.00
C PHE A 19 -5.62 -3.39 -23.52
N TYR A 20 -5.25 -2.31 -24.21
CA TYR A 20 -5.11 -2.29 -25.66
C TYR A 20 -3.82 -2.95 -26.14
N PHE A 21 -2.70 -2.73 -25.43
CA PHE A 21 -1.38 -3.20 -25.83
C PHE A 21 -0.94 -4.52 -25.19
N THR A 22 -1.67 -5.03 -24.20
CA THR A 22 -1.33 -6.30 -23.55
C THR A 22 -2.47 -7.30 -23.62
N SER A 23 -2.14 -8.56 -23.89
CA SER A 23 -3.02 -9.70 -23.61
C SER A 23 -3.14 -9.94 -22.10
N ALA A 24 -3.94 -10.93 -21.69
CA ALA A 24 -3.97 -11.39 -20.31
C ALA A 24 -2.55 -11.73 -19.82
N ILE A 25 -2.22 -11.33 -18.60
CA ILE A 25 -0.90 -11.49 -17.99
C ILE A 25 -1.03 -12.50 -16.84
N PRO A 26 -0.63 -13.77 -17.03
CA PRO A 26 -0.65 -14.75 -15.96
C PRO A 26 0.40 -14.43 -14.90
N GLN A 27 0.25 -15.02 -13.70
CA GLN A 27 1.26 -14.95 -12.68
C GLN A 27 2.52 -15.68 -13.14
N ASP A 28 3.65 -14.97 -13.13
CA ASP A 28 4.94 -15.59 -13.43
C ASP A 28 5.35 -16.52 -12.27
N PRO A 29 5.58 -17.81 -12.50
CA PRO A 29 6.08 -18.73 -11.48
C PRO A 29 7.42 -18.33 -10.87
N ALA A 30 8.27 -17.60 -11.62
CA ALA A 30 9.53 -17.10 -11.11
C ALA A 30 9.36 -16.14 -9.93
N TYR A 31 8.17 -15.55 -9.75
CA TYR A 31 7.83 -14.69 -8.62
C TYR A 31 7.89 -15.39 -7.26
N TYR A 32 7.82 -16.73 -7.25
CA TYR A 32 7.89 -17.55 -6.03
C TYR A 32 9.32 -17.96 -5.65
N LEU A 33 10.31 -17.64 -6.50
CA LEU A 33 11.72 -17.97 -6.29
C LEU A 33 12.41 -16.79 -5.63
N PHE A 34 12.57 -16.85 -4.30
CA PHE A 34 13.25 -15.80 -3.55
C PHE A 34 14.77 -16.00 -3.59
N ALA A 35 15.54 -14.91 -3.59
CA ALA A 35 17.00 -14.98 -3.57
C ALA A 35 17.53 -15.51 -2.24
N ASP A 36 16.84 -15.25 -1.13
CA ASP A 36 17.15 -15.81 0.19
C ASP A 36 16.01 -16.75 0.64
N ASP A 37 16.19 -18.04 0.36
CA ASP A 37 15.26 -19.11 0.70
C ASP A 37 15.62 -19.85 1.99
N ARG A 38 16.58 -19.33 2.77
CA ARG A 38 17.12 -20.01 3.96
C ARG A 38 16.04 -20.28 5.00
N THR A 39 16.06 -21.54 5.49
CA THR A 39 15.26 -21.95 6.66
C THR A 39 16.07 -21.73 7.92
N ILE A 40 15.59 -20.86 8.82
CA ILE A 40 16.19 -20.56 10.13
C ILE A 40 15.15 -20.84 11.21
N ALA A 41 15.53 -21.56 12.26
CA ALA A 41 14.62 -21.98 13.35
C ALA A 41 13.32 -22.65 12.85
N SER A 42 13.42 -23.47 11.82
CA SER A 42 12.31 -24.17 11.14
C SER A 42 11.30 -23.24 10.43
N ILE A 43 11.66 -21.98 10.19
CA ILE A 43 10.87 -21.03 9.41
C ILE A 43 11.49 -20.92 8.02
N PRO A 44 10.81 -21.33 6.95
CA PRO A 44 11.29 -21.15 5.58
C PRO A 44 11.27 -19.65 5.21
N ASN A 45 12.12 -19.24 4.26
CA ASN A 45 12.24 -17.84 3.82
C ASN A 45 12.29 -16.86 5.01
N PHE A 46 13.09 -17.22 6.02
CA PHE A 46 13.08 -16.63 7.36
C PHE A 46 13.10 -15.11 7.35
N TRP A 47 14.01 -14.50 6.59
CA TRP A 47 14.14 -13.05 6.58
C TRP A 47 12.96 -12.36 5.90
N ASP A 48 12.38 -12.96 4.86
CA ASP A 48 11.19 -12.42 4.20
C ASP A 48 9.95 -12.55 5.09
N VAL A 49 9.86 -13.62 5.91
CA VAL A 49 8.81 -13.78 6.93
C VAL A 49 8.94 -12.72 8.02
N ILE A 50 10.11 -12.59 8.65
CA ILE A 50 10.32 -11.71 9.81
C ILE A 50 10.28 -10.22 9.43
N SER A 51 10.72 -9.88 8.22
CA SER A 51 10.70 -8.50 7.73
C SER A 51 9.29 -7.90 7.58
N ASN A 52 8.24 -8.69 7.73
CA ASN A 52 6.85 -8.22 7.77
C ASN A 52 6.43 -7.66 9.14
N LEU A 53 7.16 -7.94 10.24
CA LEU A 53 6.83 -7.43 11.57
C LEU A 53 6.67 -5.90 11.65
N PRO A 54 7.46 -5.06 10.97
CA PRO A 54 7.26 -3.61 10.97
C PRO A 54 5.87 -3.16 10.53
N PHE A 55 5.21 -3.89 9.63
CA PHE A 55 3.83 -3.57 9.21
C PHE A 55 2.83 -3.70 10.36
N VAL A 56 3.04 -4.66 11.30
CA VAL A 56 2.22 -4.78 12.52
C VAL A 56 2.35 -3.50 13.35
N PHE A 57 3.58 -3.09 13.66
CA PHE A 57 3.82 -1.94 14.52
C PHE A 57 3.31 -0.64 13.89
N VAL A 58 3.58 -0.43 12.61
CA VAL A 58 3.13 0.75 11.88
C VAL A 58 1.61 0.76 11.73
N GLY A 59 0.99 -0.37 11.41
CA GLY A 59 -0.46 -0.50 11.32
C GLY A 59 -1.15 -0.18 12.65
N VAL A 60 -0.70 -0.80 13.76
CA VAL A 60 -1.24 -0.54 15.11
C VAL A 60 -1.03 0.91 15.52
N TRP A 61 0.16 1.48 15.28
CA TRP A 61 0.44 2.88 15.61
C TRP A 61 -0.45 3.84 14.83
N GLY A 62 -0.61 3.63 13.52
CA GLY A 62 -1.50 4.44 12.69
C GLY A 62 -2.95 4.34 13.13
N LEU A 63 -3.46 3.14 13.41
CA LEU A 63 -4.81 2.92 13.94
C LEU A 63 -5.01 3.65 15.28
N TYR A 64 -4.04 3.55 16.19
CA TYR A 64 -4.08 4.26 17.45
C TYR A 64 -4.23 5.77 17.25
N ILE A 65 -3.43 6.39 16.36
CA ILE A 65 -3.50 7.82 16.07
C ILE A 65 -4.88 8.20 15.49
N VAL A 66 -5.40 7.43 14.54
CA VAL A 66 -6.70 7.69 13.92
C VAL A 66 -7.82 7.63 14.96
N LEU A 67 -7.77 6.66 15.88
CA LEU A 67 -8.75 6.55 16.96
C LEU A 67 -8.64 7.72 17.94
N GLN A 68 -7.43 8.14 18.31
CA GLN A 68 -7.22 9.30 19.18
C GLN A 68 -7.74 10.60 18.54
N LEU A 69 -7.52 10.81 17.23
CA LEU A 69 -8.07 11.95 16.51
C LEU A 69 -9.60 11.91 16.48
N GLY A 70 -10.18 10.75 16.23
CA GLY A 70 -11.64 10.57 16.21
C GLY A 70 -12.30 10.80 17.58
N TRP A 71 -11.59 10.58 18.69
CA TRP A 71 -12.07 10.90 20.03
C TRP A 71 -11.85 12.39 20.40
N ALA A 72 -10.77 12.99 19.92
CA ALA A 72 -10.46 14.39 20.17
C ALA A 72 -11.31 15.34 19.32
N ASP A 73 -11.69 14.93 18.13
CA ASP A 73 -12.48 15.69 17.16
C ASP A 73 -13.49 14.77 16.45
N ALA A 74 -14.73 14.81 16.91
CA ALA A 74 -15.83 14.04 16.30
C ALA A 74 -16.11 14.47 14.84
N SER A 75 -15.64 15.65 14.41
CA SER A 75 -15.74 16.16 13.05
C SER A 75 -14.63 15.66 12.12
N PHE A 76 -13.73 14.78 12.58
CA PHE A 76 -12.68 14.21 11.74
C PHE A 76 -13.26 13.34 10.62
N GLU A 77 -13.65 14.00 9.54
CA GLU A 77 -14.40 13.39 8.42
C GLU A 77 -13.60 12.34 7.65
N LEU A 78 -12.27 12.37 7.68
CA LEU A 78 -11.39 11.41 6.98
C LEU A 78 -11.03 10.18 7.82
N ARG A 79 -11.69 9.99 8.97
CA ARG A 79 -11.46 8.84 9.85
C ARG A 79 -11.51 7.51 9.10
N ASN A 80 -12.55 7.26 8.30
CA ASN A 80 -12.73 5.97 7.64
C ASN A 80 -11.65 5.67 6.59
N PRO A 81 -11.27 6.58 5.67
CA PRO A 81 -10.16 6.34 4.76
C PRO A 81 -8.84 6.01 5.47
N TYR A 82 -8.51 6.73 6.54
CA TYR A 82 -7.31 6.44 7.33
C TYR A 82 -7.39 5.11 8.08
N LEU A 83 -8.54 4.76 8.68
CA LEU A 83 -8.75 3.45 9.30
C LEU A 83 -8.54 2.33 8.29
N VAL A 84 -9.18 2.41 7.13
CA VAL A 84 -9.06 1.39 6.07
C VAL A 84 -7.61 1.25 5.61
N PHE A 85 -6.90 2.37 5.43
CA PHE A 85 -5.48 2.34 5.06
C PHE A 85 -4.64 1.57 6.10
N PHE A 86 -4.70 1.96 7.38
CA PHE A 86 -3.88 1.32 8.41
C PHE A 86 -4.33 -0.10 8.76
N VAL A 87 -5.62 -0.44 8.60
CA VAL A 87 -6.09 -1.83 8.67
C VAL A 87 -5.44 -2.66 7.56
N GLY A 88 -5.42 -2.15 6.32
CA GLY A 88 -4.75 -2.81 5.21
C GLY A 88 -3.26 -3.01 5.47
N VAL A 89 -2.55 -1.99 5.98
CA VAL A 89 -1.13 -2.08 6.38
C VAL A 89 -0.92 -3.14 7.46
N PHE A 90 -1.75 -3.15 8.50
CA PHE A 90 -1.69 -4.15 9.57
C PHE A 90 -1.91 -5.57 9.06
N LEU A 91 -2.94 -5.78 8.25
CA LEU A 91 -3.27 -7.09 7.69
C LEU A 91 -2.22 -7.58 6.68
N SER A 92 -1.51 -6.66 5.98
CA SER A 92 -0.44 -7.04 5.05
C SER A 92 0.69 -7.79 5.76
N ALA A 93 0.95 -7.52 7.05
CA ALA A 93 1.93 -8.30 7.82
C ALA A 93 1.60 -9.79 7.84
N PHE A 94 0.33 -10.12 8.03
CA PHE A 94 -0.11 -11.51 8.14
C PHE A 94 -0.24 -12.19 6.78
N GLY A 95 -0.81 -11.49 5.80
CA GLY A 95 -0.97 -12.00 4.44
C GLY A 95 0.38 -12.28 3.78
N SER A 96 1.33 -11.35 3.90
CA SER A 96 2.68 -11.50 3.36
C SER A 96 3.48 -12.56 4.11
N THR A 97 3.41 -12.61 5.45
CA THR A 97 4.00 -13.69 6.23
C THR A 97 3.48 -15.07 5.78
N TYR A 98 2.17 -15.22 5.59
CA TYR A 98 1.58 -16.47 5.14
C TYR A 98 2.07 -16.87 3.74
N PHE A 99 2.18 -15.90 2.82
CA PHE A 99 2.71 -16.14 1.50
C PHE A 99 4.17 -16.62 1.54
N HIS A 100 5.02 -15.99 2.36
CA HIS A 100 6.44 -16.38 2.45
C HIS A 100 6.68 -17.70 3.17
N LEU A 101 5.75 -18.15 4.00
CA LEU A 101 5.84 -19.49 4.62
C LEU A 101 5.62 -20.61 3.59
N GLU A 102 4.77 -20.40 2.59
CA GLU A 102 4.43 -21.38 1.56
C GLU A 102 4.10 -20.67 0.24
N PRO A 103 5.13 -20.28 -0.56
CA PRO A 103 4.91 -19.49 -1.78
C PRO A 103 4.09 -20.23 -2.83
N GLY A 104 2.99 -19.62 -3.26
CA GLY A 104 2.08 -20.15 -4.29
C GLY A 104 0.91 -19.22 -4.57
N ASN A 105 0.09 -19.55 -5.58
CA ASN A 105 -1.06 -18.71 -5.96
C ASN A 105 -2.06 -18.51 -4.82
N ASP A 106 -2.36 -19.55 -4.05
CA ASP A 106 -3.36 -19.51 -2.99
C ASP A 106 -2.90 -18.64 -1.81
N THR A 107 -1.63 -18.71 -1.46
CA THR A 107 -1.05 -17.88 -0.41
C THR A 107 -0.79 -16.46 -0.87
N LEU A 108 -0.40 -16.26 -2.14
CA LEU A 108 -0.24 -14.94 -2.76
C LEU A 108 -1.56 -14.15 -2.81
N PHE A 109 -2.70 -14.83 -2.89
CA PHE A 109 -4.00 -14.19 -2.73
C PHE A 109 -4.10 -13.43 -1.40
N TRP A 110 -3.66 -14.05 -0.30
CA TRP A 110 -3.71 -13.47 1.04
C TRP A 110 -2.68 -12.34 1.24
N ASP A 111 -1.55 -12.38 0.54
CA ASP A 111 -0.59 -11.26 0.49
C ASP A 111 -1.21 -10.03 -0.20
N ARG A 112 -1.82 -10.22 -1.38
CA ARG A 112 -2.37 -9.16 -2.22
C ARG A 112 -3.64 -8.52 -1.65
N LEU A 113 -4.51 -9.30 -1.04
CA LEU A 113 -5.81 -8.83 -0.56
C LEU A 113 -5.69 -7.64 0.40
N PRO A 114 -4.92 -7.69 1.49
CA PRO A 114 -4.76 -6.54 2.39
C PRO A 114 -4.07 -5.34 1.71
N MET A 115 -3.17 -5.58 0.76
CA MET A 115 -2.57 -4.49 -0.01
C MET A 115 -3.61 -3.70 -0.80
N THR A 116 -4.61 -4.38 -1.41
CA THR A 116 -5.69 -3.66 -2.11
C THR A 116 -6.56 -2.83 -1.16
N ILE A 117 -6.76 -3.30 0.08
CA ILE A 117 -7.45 -2.54 1.13
C ILE A 117 -6.65 -1.28 1.48
N ALA A 118 -5.32 -1.42 1.65
CA ALA A 118 -4.46 -0.26 1.90
C ALA A 118 -4.48 0.74 0.74
N PHE A 119 -4.36 0.28 -0.51
CA PHE A 119 -4.44 1.17 -1.69
C PHE A 119 -5.79 1.87 -1.81
N ALA A 120 -6.90 1.19 -1.53
CA ALA A 120 -8.23 1.80 -1.52
C ALA A 120 -8.34 2.92 -0.46
N GLY A 121 -7.87 2.65 0.76
CA GLY A 121 -7.78 3.63 1.84
C GLY A 121 -6.91 4.82 1.48
N LEU A 122 -5.68 4.55 0.95
CA LEU A 122 -4.73 5.57 0.54
C LEU A 122 -5.30 6.49 -0.56
N PHE A 123 -5.91 5.91 -1.58
CA PHE A 123 -6.46 6.71 -2.67
C PHE A 123 -7.63 7.57 -2.20
N ALA A 124 -8.52 7.01 -1.38
CA ALA A 124 -9.61 7.75 -0.78
C ALA A 124 -9.14 8.88 0.14
N LEU A 125 -8.14 8.63 1.02
CA LEU A 125 -7.63 9.68 1.91
C LEU A 125 -6.99 10.84 1.12
N VAL A 126 -6.26 10.57 0.04
CA VAL A 126 -5.68 11.63 -0.80
C VAL A 126 -6.77 12.46 -1.49
N ILE A 127 -7.81 11.81 -2.01
CA ILE A 127 -8.98 12.52 -2.55
C ILE A 127 -9.62 13.42 -1.48
N GLY A 128 -9.68 12.95 -0.25
CA GLY A 128 -10.25 13.72 0.87
C GLY A 128 -9.37 14.90 1.29
N GLU A 129 -8.09 14.67 1.45
CA GLU A 129 -7.12 15.69 1.88
C GLU A 129 -6.98 16.85 0.87
N TYR A 130 -7.01 16.54 -0.42
CA TYR A 130 -6.84 17.52 -1.48
C TYR A 130 -8.14 17.98 -2.16
N GLY A 131 -9.24 17.32 -1.89
CA GLY A 131 -10.54 17.61 -2.47
C GLY A 131 -11.64 17.71 -1.42
N SER A 132 -12.43 16.66 -1.27
CA SER A 132 -13.61 16.62 -0.39
C SER A 132 -13.67 15.31 0.40
N ALA A 133 -13.73 15.42 1.72
CA ALA A 133 -13.92 14.27 2.62
C ALA A 133 -15.24 13.52 2.32
N LYS A 134 -16.30 14.23 1.98
CA LYS A 134 -17.57 13.62 1.56
C LYS A 134 -17.39 12.74 0.31
N THR A 135 -16.63 13.22 -0.67
CA THR A 135 -16.32 12.45 -1.89
C THR A 135 -15.45 11.23 -1.56
N ALA A 136 -14.43 11.39 -0.73
CA ALA A 136 -13.57 10.32 -0.27
C ALA A 136 -14.37 9.18 0.39
N ASN A 137 -15.21 9.52 1.37
CA ASN A 137 -16.05 8.54 2.08
C ASN A 137 -17.07 7.85 1.16
N ARG A 138 -17.59 8.56 0.15
CA ARG A 138 -18.53 7.98 -0.83
C ARG A 138 -17.82 6.99 -1.79
N LEU A 139 -16.57 7.30 -2.19
CA LEU A 139 -15.81 6.47 -3.13
C LEU A 139 -15.10 5.31 -2.46
N LEU A 140 -14.81 5.38 -1.16
CA LEU A 140 -14.09 4.34 -0.42
C LEU A 140 -14.70 2.94 -0.58
N PRO A 141 -16.03 2.72 -0.42
CA PRO A 141 -16.63 1.40 -0.64
C PRO A 141 -16.44 0.90 -2.08
N LEU A 142 -16.52 1.78 -3.07
CA LEU A 142 -16.29 1.43 -4.47
C LEU A 142 -14.83 0.99 -4.69
N PHE A 143 -13.86 1.70 -4.13
CA PHE A 143 -12.45 1.33 -4.23
C PHE A 143 -12.15 0.00 -3.54
N LEU A 144 -12.79 -0.28 -2.40
CA LEU A 144 -12.68 -1.57 -1.73
C LEU A 144 -13.26 -2.70 -2.59
N VAL A 145 -14.43 -2.51 -3.19
CA VAL A 145 -15.04 -3.52 -4.08
C VAL A 145 -14.16 -3.78 -5.30
N ILE A 146 -13.61 -2.73 -5.94
CA ILE A 146 -12.70 -2.86 -7.08
C ILE A 146 -11.41 -3.56 -6.65
N GLY A 147 -10.84 -3.18 -5.50
CA GLY A 147 -9.61 -3.76 -4.97
C GLY A 147 -9.76 -5.25 -4.69
N VAL A 148 -10.72 -5.63 -3.87
CA VAL A 148 -11.01 -7.03 -3.53
C VAL A 148 -11.39 -7.81 -4.79
N GLY A 149 -12.27 -7.25 -5.63
CA GLY A 149 -12.71 -7.86 -6.88
C GLY A 149 -11.55 -8.14 -7.85
N SER A 150 -10.53 -7.27 -7.90
CA SER A 150 -9.37 -7.47 -8.77
C SER A 150 -8.52 -8.70 -8.36
N VAL A 151 -8.37 -8.95 -7.05
CA VAL A 151 -7.64 -10.12 -6.54
C VAL A 151 -8.45 -11.39 -6.72
N LEU A 152 -9.76 -11.34 -6.45
CA LEU A 152 -10.67 -12.46 -6.71
C LEU A 152 -10.72 -12.83 -8.19
N TYR A 153 -10.78 -11.84 -9.09
CA TYR A 153 -10.74 -12.05 -10.54
C TYR A 153 -9.43 -12.71 -10.98
N TRP A 154 -8.28 -12.20 -10.49
CA TRP A 154 -6.98 -12.79 -10.78
C TRP A 154 -6.93 -14.26 -10.33
N GLN A 155 -7.28 -14.57 -9.08
CA GLN A 155 -7.27 -15.94 -8.56
C GLN A 155 -8.19 -16.86 -9.35
N TRP A 156 -9.39 -16.39 -9.70
CA TRP A 156 -10.31 -17.14 -10.55
C TRP A 156 -9.71 -17.42 -11.94
N THR A 157 -9.13 -16.41 -12.58
CA THR A 157 -8.53 -16.60 -13.91
C THR A 157 -7.32 -17.55 -13.88
N GLU A 158 -6.49 -17.50 -12.84
CA GLU A 158 -5.41 -18.47 -12.63
C GLU A 158 -5.95 -19.90 -12.47
N SER A 159 -7.03 -20.10 -11.73
CA SER A 159 -7.62 -21.43 -11.49
C SER A 159 -8.14 -22.10 -12.74
N ILE A 160 -8.47 -21.34 -13.78
CA ILE A 160 -8.91 -21.84 -15.10
C ILE A 160 -7.82 -21.75 -16.19
N ALA A 161 -6.55 -21.56 -15.78
CA ALA A 161 -5.38 -21.42 -16.67
C ALA A 161 -5.49 -20.27 -17.70
N ALA A 162 -6.25 -19.22 -17.36
CA ALA A 162 -6.41 -18.00 -18.19
C ALA A 162 -5.78 -16.76 -17.55
N GLY A 163 -4.96 -16.91 -16.54
CA GLY A 163 -4.38 -15.91 -15.63
C GLY A 163 -4.32 -14.47 -16.14
N ASP A 164 -4.94 -13.52 -15.41
CA ASP A 164 -4.93 -12.11 -15.79
C ASP A 164 -4.73 -11.17 -14.59
N LEU A 165 -3.53 -10.68 -14.44
CA LEU A 165 -3.11 -9.73 -13.42
C LEU A 165 -3.47 -8.27 -13.73
N ARG A 166 -3.93 -7.93 -14.92
CA ARG A 166 -4.12 -6.52 -15.33
C ARG A 166 -5.06 -5.73 -14.42
N PRO A 167 -6.21 -6.27 -13.96
CA PRO A 167 -7.07 -5.54 -13.01
C PRO A 167 -6.38 -5.25 -11.68
N TYR A 168 -5.62 -6.23 -11.15
CA TYR A 168 -4.85 -6.04 -9.93
C TYR A 168 -3.72 -5.01 -10.12
N ALA A 169 -3.01 -5.07 -11.25
CA ALA A 169 -1.97 -4.09 -11.58
C ALA A 169 -2.52 -2.65 -11.62
N ILE A 170 -3.75 -2.46 -12.14
CA ILE A 170 -4.41 -1.15 -12.09
C ILE A 170 -4.63 -0.70 -10.64
N VAL A 171 -5.16 -1.57 -9.79
CA VAL A 171 -5.43 -1.24 -8.38
C VAL A 171 -4.14 -0.84 -7.65
N GLN A 172 -3.03 -1.50 -7.96
CA GLN A 172 -1.74 -1.22 -7.34
C GLN A 172 -1.07 0.04 -7.91
N PHE A 173 -1.00 0.18 -9.22
CA PHE A 173 -0.16 1.19 -9.87
C PHE A 173 -0.90 2.48 -10.24
N LEU A 174 -2.21 2.43 -10.47
CA LEU A 174 -2.99 3.62 -10.79
C LEU A 174 -2.94 4.69 -9.68
N PRO A 175 -3.10 4.34 -8.37
CA PRO A 175 -2.89 5.30 -7.29
C PRO A 175 -1.49 5.90 -7.30
N MET A 176 -0.46 5.11 -7.64
CA MET A 176 0.92 5.58 -7.69
C MET A 176 1.17 6.60 -8.81
N LEU A 177 0.37 6.60 -9.86
CA LEU A 177 0.39 7.62 -10.93
C LEU A 177 -0.53 8.81 -10.59
N ALA A 178 -1.71 8.54 -10.06
CA ALA A 178 -2.72 9.55 -9.80
C ALA A 178 -2.38 10.43 -8.58
N ILE A 179 -1.85 9.84 -7.50
CA ILE A 179 -1.53 10.58 -6.27
C ILE A 179 -0.50 11.68 -6.51
N PRO A 180 0.69 11.45 -7.12
CA PRO A 180 1.61 12.52 -7.46
C PRO A 180 0.97 13.61 -8.32
N SER A 181 0.13 13.21 -9.28
CA SER A 181 -0.60 14.16 -10.13
C SER A 181 -1.54 15.06 -9.33
N ILE A 182 -2.25 14.49 -8.35
CA ILE A 182 -3.13 15.24 -7.44
C ILE A 182 -2.30 16.21 -6.59
N LEU A 183 -1.20 15.76 -6.00
CA LEU A 183 -0.35 16.58 -5.15
C LEU A 183 0.26 17.76 -5.91
N VAL A 184 0.74 17.55 -7.14
CA VAL A 184 1.36 18.59 -7.98
C VAL A 184 0.34 19.59 -8.51
N VAL A 185 -0.86 19.10 -8.88
CA VAL A 185 -1.90 19.93 -9.50
C VAL A 185 -2.70 20.72 -8.45
N SER A 186 -2.85 20.19 -7.26
CA SER A 186 -3.58 20.85 -6.17
C SER A 186 -2.85 22.10 -5.72
N LYS A 187 -3.60 23.21 -5.61
CA LYS A 187 -3.12 24.45 -5.01
C LYS A 187 -3.28 24.47 -3.49
N ARG A 188 -3.87 23.42 -2.92
CA ARG A 188 -4.13 23.33 -1.49
C ARG A 188 -2.82 22.96 -0.79
N GLU A 189 -2.27 23.87 -0.02
CA GLU A 189 -1.21 23.54 0.93
C GLU A 189 -1.78 22.62 2.01
N ASN A 190 -1.14 21.48 2.18
CA ASN A 190 -1.54 20.50 3.17
C ASN A 190 -0.28 19.89 3.81
N GLU A 191 -0.18 20.01 5.13
CA GLU A 191 0.98 19.51 5.89
C GLU A 191 1.19 18.00 5.72
N ILE A 192 0.12 17.23 5.47
CA ILE A 192 0.21 15.80 5.23
C ILE A 192 0.91 15.48 3.89
N GLY A 193 0.93 16.42 2.95
CA GLY A 193 1.48 16.22 1.61
C GLY A 193 2.96 15.80 1.62
N ARG A 194 3.78 16.39 2.49
CA ARG A 194 5.19 16.01 2.63
C ARG A 194 5.36 14.54 3.05
N TYR A 195 4.48 14.04 3.92
CA TYR A 195 4.52 12.65 4.38
C TYR A 195 4.02 11.68 3.31
N ILE A 196 3.06 12.11 2.49
CA ILE A 196 2.63 11.33 1.30
C ILE A 196 3.78 11.25 0.30
N TRP A 197 4.52 12.33 0.04
CA TRP A 197 5.70 12.29 -0.83
C TRP A 197 6.79 11.36 -0.29
N LEU A 198 7.07 11.39 1.01
CA LEU A 198 8.01 10.46 1.65
C LEU A 198 7.54 9.02 1.48
N MET A 199 6.26 8.73 1.71
CA MET A 199 5.68 7.40 1.52
C MET A 199 5.84 6.91 0.07
N ILE A 200 5.57 7.77 -0.93
CA ILE A 200 5.78 7.43 -2.35
C ILE A 200 7.27 7.15 -2.61
N GLY A 201 8.17 7.95 -2.07
CA GLY A 201 9.61 7.74 -2.20
C GLY A 201 10.04 6.38 -1.64
N PHE A 202 9.59 6.02 -0.44
CA PHE A 202 9.88 4.71 0.16
C PHE A 202 9.23 3.56 -0.61
N TYR A 203 8.04 3.75 -1.19
CA TYR A 203 7.44 2.75 -2.06
C TYR A 203 8.28 2.50 -3.34
N ILE A 204 8.78 3.57 -3.96
CA ILE A 204 9.67 3.45 -5.13
C ILE A 204 10.96 2.71 -4.74
N ILE A 205 11.58 3.07 -3.61
CA ILE A 205 12.78 2.40 -3.10
C ILE A 205 12.50 0.92 -2.85
N ALA A 206 11.34 0.59 -2.24
CA ALA A 206 10.92 -0.79 -2.01
C ALA A 206 10.80 -1.56 -3.34
N LYS A 207 10.23 -0.95 -4.39
CA LYS A 207 10.14 -1.57 -5.72
C LYS A 207 11.49 -1.76 -6.41
N LEU A 208 12.44 -0.88 -6.17
CA LEU A 208 13.81 -1.05 -6.66
C LEU A 208 14.49 -2.23 -5.95
N PHE A 209 14.37 -2.37 -4.63
CA PHE A 209 14.91 -3.52 -3.91
C PHE A 209 14.24 -4.84 -4.32
N GLU A 210 12.93 -4.84 -4.56
CA GLU A 210 12.22 -6.01 -5.11
C GLU A 210 12.76 -6.42 -6.48
N HIS A 211 13.02 -5.44 -7.37
CA HIS A 211 13.55 -5.69 -8.71
C HIS A 211 14.99 -6.23 -8.67
N PHE A 212 15.81 -5.73 -7.76
CA PHE A 212 17.21 -6.13 -7.60
C PHE A 212 17.42 -7.17 -6.49
N ASP A 213 16.42 -8.02 -6.22
CA ASP A 213 16.44 -8.99 -5.12
C ASP A 213 17.73 -9.81 -5.08
N SER A 214 18.01 -10.55 -6.14
CA SER A 214 19.19 -11.40 -6.27
C SER A 214 20.50 -10.60 -6.25
N ASN A 215 20.56 -9.45 -6.92
CA ASN A 215 21.75 -8.62 -6.95
C ASN A 215 22.17 -8.14 -5.54
N VAL A 216 21.16 -7.79 -4.73
CA VAL A 216 21.38 -7.39 -3.33
C VAL A 216 21.91 -8.58 -2.53
N TYR A 217 21.27 -9.75 -2.66
CA TYR A 217 21.67 -10.94 -1.94
C TYR A 217 23.09 -11.41 -2.32
N ASP A 218 23.42 -11.42 -3.61
CA ASP A 218 24.75 -11.77 -4.12
C ASP A 218 25.85 -10.82 -3.64
N THR A 219 25.49 -9.59 -3.27
CA THR A 219 26.45 -8.60 -2.77
C THR A 219 26.59 -8.64 -1.25
N ILE A 220 25.48 -8.75 -0.53
CA ILE A 220 25.44 -8.63 0.95
C ILE A 220 25.59 -10.01 1.62
N HIS A 221 25.07 -11.08 1.01
CA HIS A 221 25.01 -12.46 1.50
C HIS A 221 24.33 -12.65 2.88
N VAL A 222 23.64 -11.62 3.38
CA VAL A 222 22.98 -11.62 4.69
C VAL A 222 21.47 -11.53 4.55
N VAL A 223 21.00 -10.60 3.72
CA VAL A 223 19.57 -10.37 3.44
C VAL A 223 19.38 -10.09 1.96
N SER A 224 18.20 -10.45 1.44
CA SER A 224 17.82 -10.22 0.04
C SER A 224 17.25 -8.81 -0.18
N GLY A 225 17.15 -8.40 -1.45
CA GLY A 225 16.42 -7.19 -1.80
C GLY A 225 14.95 -7.28 -1.40
N HIS A 226 14.35 -8.47 -1.46
CA HIS A 226 12.97 -8.70 -1.05
C HIS A 226 12.76 -8.42 0.45
N THR A 227 13.66 -8.89 1.30
CA THR A 227 13.68 -8.56 2.73
C THR A 227 13.73 -7.04 2.96
N ILE A 228 14.64 -6.32 2.26
CA ILE A 228 14.77 -4.86 2.38
C ILE A 228 13.53 -4.15 1.82
N LYS A 229 12.89 -4.69 0.79
CA LYS A 229 11.60 -4.21 0.26
C LYS A 229 10.56 -4.13 1.37
N HIS A 230 10.38 -5.18 2.19
CA HIS A 230 9.40 -5.17 3.27
C HIS A 230 9.69 -4.07 4.29
N LEU A 231 10.97 -3.96 4.73
CA LEU A 231 11.37 -2.93 5.69
C LEU A 231 11.11 -1.52 5.15
N THR A 232 11.52 -1.25 3.93
CA THR A 232 11.33 0.08 3.30
C THR A 232 9.86 0.37 3.01
N ALA A 233 9.08 -0.62 2.59
CA ALA A 233 7.64 -0.47 2.35
C ALA A 233 6.86 -0.17 3.64
N ALA A 234 7.30 -0.69 4.80
CA ALA A 234 6.69 -0.38 6.09
C ALA A 234 7.00 1.03 6.58
N VAL A 235 8.18 1.58 6.26
CA VAL A 235 8.59 2.95 6.64
C VAL A 235 7.67 3.99 6.03
N GLY A 236 7.22 3.81 4.79
CA GLY A 236 6.34 4.75 4.10
C GLY A 236 5.05 5.07 4.87
N PRO A 237 4.21 4.08 5.20
CA PRO A 237 3.04 4.26 6.07
C PRO A 237 3.38 4.83 7.45
N GLY A 238 4.57 4.53 7.98
CA GLY A 238 5.08 5.12 9.23
C GLY A 238 5.19 6.64 9.16
N PHE A 239 5.70 7.18 8.04
CA PHE A 239 5.72 8.63 7.82
C PHE A 239 4.31 9.22 7.76
N LEU A 240 3.36 8.53 7.13
CA LEU A 240 1.98 9.01 7.11
C LEU A 240 1.37 9.02 8.51
N ALA A 241 1.62 7.98 9.34
CA ALA A 241 1.20 7.95 10.74
C ALA A 241 1.82 9.11 11.54
N LEU A 242 3.12 9.39 11.34
CA LEU A 242 3.80 10.52 11.97
C LEU A 242 3.13 11.85 11.60
N GLY A 243 2.87 12.07 10.32
CA GLY A 243 2.20 13.28 9.83
C GLY A 243 0.81 13.46 10.42
N LEU A 244 0.05 12.37 10.52
CA LEU A 244 -1.28 12.38 11.11
C LEU A 244 -1.20 12.63 12.63
N GLY A 245 -0.19 12.08 13.30
CA GLY A 245 0.07 12.31 14.73
C GLY A 245 0.35 13.78 15.07
N CYS A 246 0.92 14.55 14.13
CA CYS A 246 1.12 15.99 14.31
C CYS A 246 -0.20 16.79 14.43
N ARG A 247 -1.32 16.21 14.04
CA ARG A 247 -2.67 16.80 14.17
C ARG A 247 -3.30 16.56 15.54
N LEU A 248 -2.73 15.65 16.36
CA LEU A 248 -3.24 15.44 17.72
C LEU A 248 -3.08 16.72 18.55
N PRO A 249 -4.11 17.09 19.34
CA PRO A 249 -3.98 18.23 20.25
C PRO A 249 -2.82 17.96 21.22
N LYS A 250 -1.90 18.93 21.30
CA LYS A 250 -0.82 18.89 22.31
C LYS A 250 -1.49 18.86 23.67
N ARG A 251 -1.29 17.80 24.46
CA ARG A 251 -1.79 17.77 25.84
C ARG A 251 -1.24 19.00 26.55
N PRO A 252 -2.07 19.86 27.13
CA PRO A 252 -1.54 20.92 28.00
C PRO A 252 -0.74 20.21 29.08
N VAL A 253 0.53 20.60 29.22
CA VAL A 253 1.35 20.19 30.37
C VAL A 253 0.56 20.67 31.59
N ARG A 254 -0.07 19.75 32.33
CA ARG A 254 -0.61 20.09 33.63
C ARG A 254 0.60 20.45 34.49
N CYS A 255 0.84 21.74 34.60
CA CYS A 255 1.64 22.22 35.71
C CYS A 255 0.92 21.74 36.97
N ALA A 256 1.48 20.74 37.62
CA ALA A 256 1.02 20.36 38.94
C ALA A 256 1.13 21.58 39.85
N PRO A 257 0.15 21.83 40.74
CA PRO A 257 0.16 22.96 41.66
C PRO A 257 1.35 22.92 42.60
#